data_dd460e7a81e60f32611445662848d117
#
_entry.id   dd460e7a81e60f32611445662848d117
#
_cell.length_a   1.000
_cell.length_b   1.000
_cell.length_c   1.000
_cell.angle_alpha   90.00
_cell.angle_beta   90.00
_cell.angle_gamma   90.00
#
_symmetry.space_group_name_H-M   'P 1'
#
loop_
_entity.id
_entity.type
_entity.pdbx_description
1 polymer ?
#
loop_
_entity_poly.entity_id
_entity_poly.type
_entity_poly.pdbx_seq_one_letter_code
_entity_poly.pdbx_strand_id
1 'polypeptide(L)'
;SFAQICEQASKEEITSLVDCNDDCFLAPKSMIEAVQTFCRESNQQIPETIGEIAAVIYNSLAKCYGETIREIEEITGNTYDTIYVVGGGANAGYLNELTAKYTKKKVSAGPTEATAIGNITVQMLHDGVFTSLPEARTCIGKSFDIRHYDENGNENQEV
;
A
#
# COMPACT_ATOMS: atom_id res chain seq x y z
N SER A 1 17.87 -1.26 -6.36
CA SER A 1 16.94 -2.13 -5.63
C SER A 1 15.60 -1.42 -5.42
N PHE A 2 14.55 -2.14 -5.07
CA PHE A 2 13.23 -1.58 -4.77
C PHE A 2 13.27 -0.51 -3.66
N ALA A 3 14.01 -0.79 -2.59
CA ALA A 3 14.20 0.17 -1.49
C ALA A 3 14.84 1.49 -1.93
N GLN A 4 15.80 1.44 -2.86
CA GLN A 4 16.42 2.66 -3.41
C GLN A 4 15.42 3.49 -4.23
N ILE A 5 14.52 2.85 -4.98
CA ILE A 5 13.47 3.55 -5.73
C ILE A 5 12.51 4.25 -4.78
N CYS A 6 12.06 3.56 -3.72
CA CYS A 6 11.24 4.16 -2.68
C CYS A 6 11.91 5.36 -2.01
N GLU A 7 13.21 5.25 -1.67
CA GLU A 7 13.98 6.34 -1.08
C GLU A 7 14.12 7.52 -2.04
N GLN A 8 14.35 7.28 -3.33
CA GLN A 8 14.39 8.35 -4.32
C GLN A 8 13.02 9.02 -4.45
N ALA A 9 11.96 8.25 -4.61
CA ALA A 9 10.60 8.76 -4.74
C ALA A 9 10.17 9.63 -3.55
N SER A 10 10.59 9.27 -2.32
CA SER A 10 10.23 10.03 -1.12
C SER A 10 10.90 11.41 -1.03
N LYS A 11 11.91 11.68 -1.83
CA LYS A 11 12.64 12.95 -1.89
C LYS A 11 12.17 13.88 -3.02
N GLU A 12 11.31 13.38 -3.89
CA GLU A 12 10.84 14.15 -5.05
C GLU A 12 9.65 15.04 -4.67
N GLU A 13 9.62 16.23 -5.28
CA GLU A 13 8.58 17.24 -5.05
C GLU A 13 7.52 17.28 -6.17
N ILE A 14 7.60 16.35 -7.14
CA ILE A 14 6.65 16.28 -8.25
C ILE A 14 5.24 16.03 -7.75
N THR A 15 4.29 16.82 -8.23
CA THR A 15 2.88 16.77 -7.80
C THR A 15 1.94 16.16 -8.84
N SER A 16 2.48 15.73 -9.97
CA SER A 16 1.70 15.09 -11.03
C SER A 16 1.08 13.79 -10.54
N LEU A 17 -0.15 13.52 -10.99
CA LEU A 17 -0.90 12.33 -10.65
C LEU A 17 -1.51 11.73 -11.91
N VAL A 18 -1.62 10.40 -11.94
CA VAL A 18 -2.30 9.67 -13.00
C VAL A 18 -3.55 8.98 -12.44
N ASP A 19 -4.53 8.74 -13.30
CA ASP A 19 -5.65 7.86 -12.94
C ASP A 19 -5.20 6.40 -13.06
N CYS A 20 -5.03 5.73 -11.91
CA CYS A 20 -4.56 4.34 -11.87
C CYS A 20 -5.54 3.36 -12.55
N ASN A 21 -6.79 3.75 -12.79
CA ASN A 21 -7.83 2.93 -13.41
C ASN A 21 -7.97 3.21 -14.91
N ASP A 22 -7.16 4.11 -15.49
CA ASP A 22 -7.20 4.40 -16.92
C ASP A 22 -6.68 3.19 -17.73
N ASP A 23 -7.37 2.87 -18.81
CA ASP A 23 -7.06 1.74 -19.70
C ASP A 23 -5.64 1.77 -20.25
N CYS A 24 -5.00 2.96 -20.35
CA CYS A 24 -3.63 3.10 -20.81
C CYS A 24 -2.61 2.38 -19.91
N PHE A 25 -2.97 2.08 -18.65
CA PHE A 25 -2.12 1.37 -17.70
C PHE A 25 -2.39 -0.13 -17.61
N LEU A 26 -3.41 -0.66 -18.29
CA LEU A 26 -3.80 -2.07 -18.18
C LEU A 26 -2.73 -3.02 -18.73
N ALA A 27 -2.15 -2.72 -19.89
CA ALA A 27 -1.10 -3.53 -20.51
C ALA A 27 -0.20 -2.70 -21.45
N PRO A 28 0.44 -1.63 -20.98
CA PRO A 28 1.28 -0.80 -21.83
C PRO A 28 2.57 -1.54 -22.22
N LYS A 29 3.12 -1.23 -23.38
CA LYS A 29 4.45 -1.72 -23.80
C LYS A 29 5.57 -1.22 -22.87
N SER A 30 5.41 -0.01 -22.35
CA SER A 30 6.30 0.62 -21.39
C SER A 30 5.44 1.41 -20.40
N MET A 31 5.48 1.04 -19.11
CA MET A 31 4.80 1.77 -18.05
C MET A 31 5.35 3.18 -17.88
N ILE A 32 6.67 3.36 -18.05
CA ILE A 32 7.32 4.66 -17.98
C ILE A 32 6.75 5.61 -19.02
N GLU A 33 6.69 5.17 -20.29
CA GLU A 33 6.14 5.96 -21.38
C GLU A 33 4.65 6.25 -21.19
N ALA A 34 3.88 5.30 -20.65
CA ALA A 34 2.47 5.51 -20.36
C ALA A 34 2.27 6.62 -19.32
N VAL A 35 3.01 6.59 -18.21
CA VAL A 35 2.96 7.62 -17.16
C VAL A 35 3.35 9.00 -17.72
N GLN A 36 4.45 9.07 -18.48
CA GLN A 36 4.92 10.31 -19.10
C GLN A 36 3.91 10.87 -20.12
N THR A 37 3.30 9.99 -20.92
CA THR A 37 2.29 10.38 -21.90
C THR A 37 1.03 10.89 -21.22
N PHE A 38 0.54 10.20 -20.20
CA PHE A 38 -0.61 10.64 -19.40
C PHE A 38 -0.37 12.03 -18.80
N CYS A 39 0.79 12.26 -18.18
CA CYS A 39 1.13 13.57 -17.60
C CYS A 39 1.20 14.65 -18.68
N ARG A 40 1.75 14.34 -19.86
CA ARG A 40 1.83 15.27 -21.00
C ARG A 40 0.45 15.66 -21.52
N GLU A 41 -0.43 14.69 -21.72
CA GLU A 41 -1.79 14.87 -22.26
C GLU A 41 -2.71 15.60 -21.27
N SER A 42 -2.48 15.41 -19.98
CA SER A 42 -3.20 16.12 -18.91
C SER A 42 -2.57 17.47 -18.51
N ASN A 43 -1.57 17.96 -19.27
CA ASN A 43 -0.86 19.22 -19.01
C ASN A 43 -0.24 19.30 -17.61
N GLN A 44 0.28 18.20 -17.10
CA GLN A 44 1.01 18.11 -15.84
C GLN A 44 2.52 18.10 -16.08
N GLN A 45 3.31 18.29 -15.04
CA GLN A 45 4.77 18.09 -15.11
C GLN A 45 5.06 16.64 -15.51
N ILE A 46 5.93 16.47 -16.53
CA ILE A 46 6.31 15.14 -17.01
C ILE A 46 7.46 14.63 -16.14
N PRO A 47 7.31 13.46 -15.49
CA PRO A 47 8.40 12.89 -14.71
C PRO A 47 9.52 12.39 -15.63
N GLU A 48 10.77 12.76 -15.32
CA GLU A 48 11.96 12.44 -16.14
C GLU A 48 12.88 11.43 -15.47
N THR A 49 12.98 11.47 -14.14
CA THR A 49 13.83 10.56 -13.35
C THR A 49 13.06 9.33 -12.87
N ILE A 50 13.79 8.26 -12.51
CA ILE A 50 13.18 7.07 -11.90
C ILE A 50 12.48 7.43 -10.58
N GLY A 51 13.06 8.36 -9.80
CA GLY A 51 12.47 8.88 -8.57
C GLY A 51 11.14 9.58 -8.82
N GLU A 52 11.09 10.51 -9.76
CA GLU A 52 9.87 11.24 -10.13
C GLU A 52 8.78 10.31 -10.67
N ILE A 53 9.13 9.36 -11.54
CA ILE A 53 8.18 8.37 -12.07
C ILE A 53 7.58 7.55 -10.93
N ALA A 54 8.42 7.06 -10.02
CA ALA A 54 7.97 6.30 -8.86
C ALA A 54 7.13 7.16 -7.91
N ALA A 55 7.49 8.43 -7.70
CA ALA A 55 6.71 9.35 -6.87
C ALA A 55 5.32 9.58 -7.46
N VAL A 56 5.21 9.82 -8.78
CA VAL A 56 3.91 9.95 -9.47
C VAL A 56 3.07 8.67 -9.27
N ILE A 57 3.65 7.50 -9.50
CA ILE A 57 2.95 6.22 -9.35
C ILE A 57 2.47 6.01 -7.92
N TYR A 58 3.35 6.17 -6.92
CA TYR A 58 3.00 5.91 -5.52
C TYR A 58 1.96 6.88 -4.97
N ASN A 59 2.08 8.19 -5.29
CA ASN A 59 1.07 9.17 -4.90
C ASN A 59 -0.28 8.90 -5.58
N SER A 60 -0.27 8.50 -6.85
CA SER A 60 -1.49 8.14 -7.59
C SER A 60 -2.19 6.92 -7.00
N LEU A 61 -1.42 5.86 -6.69
CA LEU A 61 -1.95 4.67 -6.03
C LEU A 61 -2.53 5.00 -4.65
N ALA A 62 -1.81 5.76 -3.84
CA ALA A 62 -2.29 6.14 -2.51
C ALA A 62 -3.57 6.99 -2.57
N LYS A 63 -3.67 7.90 -3.56
CA LYS A 63 -4.90 8.66 -3.82
C LYS A 63 -6.04 7.73 -4.21
N CYS A 64 -5.82 6.80 -5.12
CA CYS A 64 -6.80 5.80 -5.55
C CYS A 64 -7.29 4.97 -4.35
N TYR A 65 -6.40 4.54 -3.45
CA TYR A 65 -6.79 3.84 -2.22
C TYR A 65 -7.66 4.72 -1.31
N GLY A 66 -7.35 6.03 -1.21
CA GLY A 66 -8.17 6.98 -0.46
C GLY A 66 -9.57 7.16 -1.04
N GLU A 67 -9.72 7.11 -2.35
CA GLU A 67 -11.02 7.15 -3.04
C GLU A 67 -11.79 5.85 -2.82
N THR A 68 -11.13 4.73 -3.03
CA THR A 68 -11.72 3.38 -2.86
C THR A 68 -12.22 3.15 -1.43
N ILE A 69 -11.46 3.53 -0.39
CA ILE A 69 -11.92 3.33 0.99
C ILE A 69 -13.16 4.17 1.30
N ARG A 70 -13.27 5.39 0.76
CA ARG A 70 -14.48 6.23 0.91
C ARG A 70 -15.70 5.58 0.25
N GLU A 71 -15.53 5.05 -0.97
CA GLU A 71 -16.59 4.32 -1.66
C GLU A 71 -17.04 3.08 -0.88
N ILE A 72 -16.09 2.32 -0.32
CA ILE A 72 -16.40 1.16 0.53
C ILE A 72 -17.19 1.60 1.77
N GLU A 73 -16.79 2.67 2.44
CA GLU A 73 -17.47 3.21 3.62
C GLU A 73 -18.89 3.68 3.26
N GLU A 74 -19.07 4.35 2.11
CA GLU A 74 -20.39 4.77 1.62
C GLU A 74 -21.31 3.58 1.32
N ILE A 75 -20.80 2.57 0.62
CA ILE A 75 -21.58 1.37 0.25
C ILE A 75 -21.95 0.54 1.46
N THR A 76 -21.03 0.37 2.41
CA THR A 76 -21.22 -0.51 3.57
C THR A 76 -21.90 0.18 4.75
N GLY A 77 -21.91 1.53 4.77
CA GLY A 77 -22.37 2.33 5.92
C GLY A 77 -21.50 2.17 7.16
N ASN A 78 -20.30 1.59 7.03
CA ASN A 78 -19.35 1.37 8.13
C ASN A 78 -18.14 2.30 7.98
N THR A 79 -17.47 2.58 9.08
CA THR A 79 -16.18 3.28 9.11
C THR A 79 -15.09 2.30 9.52
N TYR A 80 -13.94 2.38 8.86
CA TYR A 80 -12.80 1.50 9.13
C TYR A 80 -11.61 2.34 9.61
N ASP A 81 -10.98 1.94 10.70
CA ASP A 81 -9.87 2.70 11.32
C ASP A 81 -8.49 2.27 10.78
N THR A 82 -8.38 1.02 10.31
CA THR A 82 -7.08 0.44 9.95
C THR A 82 -7.17 -0.28 8.61
N ILE A 83 -6.15 -0.05 7.77
CA ILE A 83 -5.91 -0.78 6.52
C ILE A 83 -4.81 -1.81 6.76
N TYR A 84 -5.07 -3.06 6.44
CA TYR A 84 -4.09 -4.14 6.52
C TYR A 84 -3.49 -4.41 5.16
N VAL A 85 -2.20 -4.12 5.00
CA VAL A 85 -1.44 -4.41 3.79
C VAL A 85 -0.64 -5.69 4.02
N VAL A 86 -0.91 -6.73 3.23
CA VAL A 86 -0.29 -8.04 3.38
C VAL A 86 0.39 -8.49 2.08
N GLY A 87 1.29 -9.47 2.18
CA GLY A 87 2.04 -9.95 1.02
C GLY A 87 3.16 -8.99 0.61
N GLY A 88 3.62 -9.07 -0.62
CA GLY A 88 4.76 -8.30 -1.13
C GLY A 88 4.61 -6.78 -1.01
N GLY A 89 3.38 -6.26 -1.09
CA GLY A 89 3.07 -4.84 -0.92
C GLY A 89 3.46 -4.28 0.45
N ALA A 90 3.48 -5.11 1.49
CA ALA A 90 3.89 -4.71 2.83
C ALA A 90 5.35 -4.17 2.89
N ASN A 91 6.20 -4.55 1.93
CA ASN A 91 7.58 -4.07 1.84
C ASN A 91 7.73 -2.67 1.24
N ALA A 92 6.67 -2.11 0.65
CA ALA A 92 6.68 -0.79 0.04
C ALA A 92 6.46 0.31 1.11
N GLY A 93 7.45 0.53 1.99
CA GLY A 93 7.34 1.46 3.11
C GLY A 93 6.80 2.83 2.72
N TYR A 94 7.36 3.46 1.69
CA TYR A 94 6.89 4.77 1.20
C TYR A 94 5.44 4.75 0.71
N LEU A 95 5.01 3.70 0.00
CA LEU A 95 3.60 3.57 -0.39
C LEU A 95 2.69 3.38 0.83
N ASN A 96 3.11 2.61 1.82
CA ASN A 96 2.34 2.43 3.05
C ASN A 96 2.18 3.74 3.84
N GLU A 97 3.25 4.54 3.93
CA GLU A 97 3.22 5.89 4.48
C GLU A 97 2.21 6.80 3.74
N LEU A 98 2.30 6.84 2.41
CA LEU A 98 1.38 7.61 1.57
C LEU A 98 -0.06 7.09 1.71
N THR A 99 -0.25 5.77 1.77
CA THR A 99 -1.57 5.17 1.97
C THR A 99 -2.20 5.69 3.26
N ALA A 100 -1.48 5.70 4.36
CA ALA A 100 -1.98 6.26 5.62
C ALA A 100 -2.34 7.76 5.48
N LYS A 101 -1.47 8.56 4.85
CA LYS A 101 -1.70 9.99 4.61
C LYS A 101 -2.94 10.28 3.77
N TYR A 102 -3.12 9.56 2.66
CA TYR A 102 -4.24 9.81 1.74
C TYR A 102 -5.57 9.27 2.24
N THR A 103 -5.56 8.12 2.92
CA THR A 103 -6.77 7.50 3.46
C THR A 103 -7.18 8.08 4.80
N LYS A 104 -6.27 8.74 5.53
CA LYS A 104 -6.45 9.18 6.93
C LYS A 104 -6.79 8.00 7.86
N LYS A 105 -6.23 6.83 7.56
CA LYS A 105 -6.38 5.60 8.33
C LYS A 105 -5.02 5.11 8.80
N LYS A 106 -5.01 4.37 9.89
CA LYS A 106 -3.83 3.61 10.27
C LYS A 106 -3.52 2.55 9.23
N VAL A 107 -2.24 2.27 9.01
CA VAL A 107 -1.82 1.16 8.13
C VAL A 107 -1.01 0.17 8.95
N SER A 108 -1.37 -1.11 8.83
CA SER A 108 -0.63 -2.24 9.39
C SER A 108 -0.09 -3.07 8.22
N ALA A 109 1.22 -3.02 8.00
CA ALA A 109 1.89 -3.61 6.85
C ALA A 109 2.72 -4.83 7.25
N GLY A 110 2.24 -6.00 6.86
CA GLY A 110 2.80 -7.32 7.15
C GLY A 110 1.72 -8.32 7.57
N PRO A 111 2.09 -9.59 7.64
CA PRO A 111 3.35 -10.20 7.20
C PRO A 111 3.45 -10.31 5.66
N THR A 112 4.68 -10.38 5.14
CA THR A 112 4.93 -10.50 3.70
C THR A 112 4.41 -11.82 3.12
N GLU A 113 4.55 -12.93 3.85
CA GLU A 113 4.14 -14.28 3.44
C GLU A 113 2.74 -14.65 3.95
N ALA A 114 1.81 -13.70 3.94
CA ALA A 114 0.48 -13.84 4.54
C ALA A 114 -0.33 -15.05 4.02
N THR A 115 -0.19 -15.39 2.73
CA THR A 115 -0.91 -16.54 2.14
C THR A 115 -0.43 -17.85 2.72
N ALA A 116 0.88 -18.06 2.83
CA ALA A 116 1.46 -19.27 3.41
C ALA A 116 1.13 -19.38 4.90
N ILE A 117 1.29 -18.27 5.62
CA ILE A 117 0.96 -18.17 7.05
C ILE A 117 -0.52 -18.47 7.29
N GLY A 118 -1.42 -17.91 6.47
CA GLY A 118 -2.86 -18.16 6.56
C GLY A 118 -3.21 -19.63 6.37
N ASN A 119 -2.64 -20.30 5.36
CA ASN A 119 -2.85 -21.71 5.11
C ASN A 119 -2.39 -22.60 6.30
N ILE A 120 -1.21 -22.31 6.84
CA ILE A 120 -0.69 -23.04 8.02
C ILE A 120 -1.58 -22.77 9.23
N THR A 121 -2.00 -21.53 9.44
CA THR A 121 -2.87 -21.13 10.57
C THR A 121 -4.19 -21.89 10.58
N VAL A 122 -4.81 -22.07 9.41
CA VAL A 122 -6.06 -22.85 9.30
C VAL A 122 -5.85 -24.29 9.70
N GLN A 123 -4.74 -24.91 9.30
CA GLN A 123 -4.39 -26.29 9.71
C GLN A 123 -4.15 -26.36 11.22
N MET A 124 -3.40 -25.42 11.78
CA MET A 124 -3.13 -25.36 13.22
C MET A 124 -4.42 -25.16 14.07
N LEU A 125 -5.38 -24.38 13.56
CA LEU A 125 -6.71 -24.26 14.17
C LEU A 125 -7.47 -25.59 14.10
N HIS A 126 -7.43 -26.28 12.97
CA HIS A 126 -8.08 -27.59 12.82
C HIS A 126 -7.49 -28.63 13.78
N ASP A 127 -6.19 -28.65 13.94
CA ASP A 127 -5.46 -29.59 14.81
C ASP A 127 -5.51 -29.19 16.30
N GLY A 128 -6.18 -28.08 16.63
CA GLY A 128 -6.34 -27.62 18.02
C GLY A 128 -5.10 -26.98 18.66
N VAL A 129 -4.11 -26.59 17.84
CA VAL A 129 -2.93 -25.83 18.30
C VAL A 129 -3.35 -24.44 18.76
N PHE A 130 -4.28 -23.80 18.05
CA PHE A 130 -4.96 -22.58 18.47
C PHE A 130 -6.43 -22.88 18.77
N THR A 131 -6.95 -22.26 19.83
CA THR A 131 -8.35 -22.40 20.22
C THR A 131 -9.28 -21.46 19.45
N SER A 132 -8.73 -20.41 18.84
CA SER A 132 -9.50 -19.40 18.12
C SER A 132 -8.66 -18.61 17.12
N LEU A 133 -9.33 -18.03 16.12
CA LEU A 133 -8.67 -17.13 15.15
C LEU A 133 -8.05 -15.88 15.80
N PRO A 134 -8.67 -15.22 16.81
CA PRO A 134 -8.02 -14.11 17.52
C PRO A 134 -6.70 -14.49 18.20
N GLU A 135 -6.64 -15.69 18.81
CA GLU A 135 -5.40 -16.20 19.40
C GLU A 135 -4.31 -16.41 18.36
N ALA A 136 -4.65 -17.04 17.23
CA ALA A 136 -3.74 -17.24 16.12
C ALA A 136 -3.21 -15.90 15.55
N ARG A 137 -4.09 -14.93 15.36
CA ARG A 137 -3.70 -13.57 14.90
C ARG A 137 -2.76 -12.88 15.88
N THR A 138 -3.00 -13.02 17.19
CA THR A 138 -2.10 -12.47 18.21
C THR A 138 -0.72 -13.12 18.15
N CYS A 139 -0.67 -14.44 17.95
CA CYS A 139 0.59 -15.16 17.77
C CYS A 139 1.33 -14.70 16.51
N ILE A 140 0.63 -14.55 15.38
CA ILE A 140 1.21 -14.05 14.12
C ILE A 140 1.79 -12.64 14.32
N GLY A 141 1.05 -11.73 14.93
CA GLY A 141 1.51 -10.36 15.19
C GLY A 141 2.79 -10.28 16.03
N LYS A 142 3.01 -11.26 16.93
CA LYS A 142 4.23 -11.37 17.74
C LYS A 142 5.37 -12.11 17.06
N SER A 143 5.11 -12.87 16.00
CA SER A 143 6.07 -13.78 15.36
C SER A 143 6.66 -13.21 14.09
N PHE A 144 6.03 -12.21 13.50
CA PHE A 144 6.43 -11.63 12.22
C PHE A 144 6.60 -10.12 12.34
N ASP A 145 7.48 -9.56 11.53
CA ASP A 145 7.68 -8.12 11.44
C ASP A 145 6.46 -7.47 10.77
N ILE A 146 5.73 -6.65 11.54
CA ILE A 146 4.58 -5.87 11.09
C ILE A 146 4.87 -4.42 11.40
N ARG A 147 4.91 -3.60 10.34
CA ARG A 147 5.11 -2.16 10.47
C ARG A 147 3.77 -1.44 10.59
N HIS A 148 3.72 -0.48 11.49
CA HIS A 148 2.51 0.30 11.75
C HIS A 148 2.76 1.77 11.40
N TYR A 149 1.78 2.38 10.73
CA TYR A 149 1.80 3.80 10.36
C TYR A 149 0.56 4.47 10.95
N ASP A 150 0.75 5.66 11.55
CA ASP A 150 -0.37 6.50 11.98
C ASP A 150 -1.05 7.20 10.78
N GLU A 151 -2.14 7.92 11.04
CA GLU A 151 -2.93 8.62 10.01
C GLU A 151 -2.15 9.75 9.31
N ASN A 152 -0.98 10.12 9.83
CA ASN A 152 -0.06 11.09 9.25
C ASN A 152 1.07 10.42 8.45
N GLY A 153 1.09 9.08 8.44
CA GLY A 153 2.10 8.29 7.75
C GLY A 153 3.40 8.11 8.54
N ASN A 154 3.42 8.45 9.83
CA ASN A 154 4.60 8.20 10.64
C ASN A 154 4.66 6.72 11.01
N GLU A 155 5.81 6.10 10.77
CA GLU A 155 6.05 4.72 11.19
C GLU A 155 6.21 4.67 12.70
N ASN A 156 5.34 3.92 13.38
CA ASN A 156 5.39 3.68 14.81
C ASN A 156 6.16 2.38 15.06
N GLN A 157 7.26 2.47 15.78
CA GLN A 157 7.89 1.29 16.37
C GLN A 157 7.06 0.91 17.60
N GLU A 158 6.21 -0.12 17.49
CA GLU A 158 5.67 -0.74 18.69
C GLU A 158 6.81 -1.46 19.43
N VAL A 159 7.05 -1.01 20.66
CA VAL A 159 7.99 -1.58 21.62
C VAL A 159 7.42 -2.86 22.22
#